data_5b3ea2dc6678aab117502391c0b8b71e
#
_entry.id   5b3ea2dc6678aab117502391c0b8b71e
#
_cell.length_a   1.000
_cell.length_b   1.000
_cell.length_c   1.000
_cell.angle_alpha   90.00
_cell.angle_beta   90.00
_cell.angle_gamma   90.00
#
_symmetry.space_group_name_H-M   'P 1'
#
loop_
_entity.id
_entity.type
_entity.pdbx_description
1 polymer ?
#
loop_
_entity_poly.entity_id
_entity_poly.type
_entity_poly.pdbx_seq_one_letter_code
_entity_poly.pdbx_strand_id
1 'polypeptide(L)'
;GDIITVSCAEGKTGNVYEGKLAWQETGFDASNIQMPVHTQPMLILADPEKAFKLSFYPNKGVGLMRLEFIINDTVKVHPMALLRTEQITDPLVRDEIMKLTQHYPSKEQFFIDKLSQGVATIAAAFYPKDVIVRMSDFKSNEYANLLGGKDFEPKEENPMIGFRGASR
;
A
#
# COMPACT_ATOMS: atom_id res chain seq x y z
N GLY A 1 -25.96 5.02 -30.41
CA GLY A 1 -25.84 4.65 -29.01
C GLY A 1 -26.47 5.75 -28.15
N ASP A 2 -26.98 5.39 -27.00
CA ASP A 2 -27.67 6.32 -26.11
C ASP A 2 -26.64 7.17 -25.36
N ILE A 3 -27.00 8.43 -25.09
CA ILE A 3 -26.17 9.31 -24.26
C ILE A 3 -26.50 9.01 -22.79
N ILE A 4 -25.48 8.75 -22.00
CA ILE A 4 -25.59 8.49 -20.56
C ILE A 4 -24.62 9.39 -19.79
N THR A 5 -24.94 9.67 -18.53
CA THR A 5 -24.03 10.30 -17.56
C THR A 5 -23.69 9.29 -16.48
N VAL A 6 -22.39 9.11 -16.21
CA VAL A 6 -21.91 8.29 -15.10
C VAL A 6 -21.43 9.22 -13.99
N SER A 7 -22.01 9.09 -12.79
CA SER A 7 -21.65 9.87 -11.61
C SER A 7 -21.13 8.98 -10.50
N CYS A 8 -19.99 9.36 -9.90
CA CYS A 8 -19.44 8.79 -8.67
C CYS A 8 -19.43 9.83 -7.53
N ALA A 9 -20.18 10.93 -7.65
CA ALA A 9 -20.20 12.04 -6.70
C ALA A 9 -21.13 11.81 -5.51
N GLU A 10 -22.05 10.83 -5.59
CA GLU A 10 -23.13 10.64 -4.62
C GLU A 10 -22.82 9.55 -3.56
N GLY A 11 -21.57 9.25 -3.32
CA GLY A 11 -21.15 8.30 -2.29
C GLY A 11 -20.30 7.14 -2.80
N LYS A 12 -20.49 5.94 -2.24
CA LYS A 12 -19.65 4.76 -2.53
C LYS A 12 -20.02 4.03 -3.82
N THR A 13 -21.17 4.33 -4.39
CA THR A 13 -21.71 3.63 -5.57
C THR A 13 -21.70 4.57 -6.76
N GLY A 14 -21.27 4.09 -7.93
CA GLY A 14 -21.43 4.82 -9.19
C GLY A 14 -22.85 4.68 -9.69
N ASN A 15 -23.45 5.80 -10.14
CA ASN A 15 -24.79 5.86 -10.69
C ASN A 15 -24.74 6.13 -12.19
N VAL A 16 -25.65 5.54 -12.95
CA VAL A 16 -25.80 5.76 -14.38
C VAL A 16 -27.14 6.43 -14.63
N TYR A 17 -27.11 7.59 -15.28
CA TYR A 17 -28.29 8.38 -15.61
C TYR A 17 -28.50 8.44 -17.12
N GLU A 18 -29.75 8.48 -17.53
CA GLU A 18 -30.08 8.69 -18.92
C GLU A 18 -29.81 10.14 -19.32
N GLY A 19 -29.25 10.34 -20.52
CA GLY A 19 -28.94 11.64 -21.07
C GLY A 19 -27.70 12.32 -20.47
N LYS A 20 -27.47 13.57 -20.90
CA LYS A 20 -26.40 14.45 -20.41
C LYS A 20 -26.95 15.33 -19.29
N LEU A 21 -26.56 15.01 -18.06
CA LEU A 21 -26.92 15.84 -16.90
C LEU A 21 -26.03 17.08 -16.78
N ALA A 22 -26.62 18.15 -16.23
CA ALA A 22 -25.84 19.29 -15.78
C ALA A 22 -25.15 18.97 -14.47
N TRP A 23 -23.90 19.41 -14.30
CA TRP A 23 -23.11 19.24 -13.10
C TRP A 23 -22.38 20.53 -12.74
N GLN A 24 -22.07 20.70 -11.48
CA GLN A 24 -21.29 21.82 -10.97
C GLN A 24 -19.99 21.30 -10.37
N GLU A 25 -18.88 21.87 -10.79
CA GLU A 25 -17.58 21.59 -10.20
C GLU A 25 -17.28 22.59 -9.08
N THR A 26 -17.04 22.09 -7.89
CA THR A 26 -16.63 22.91 -6.76
C THR A 26 -15.15 22.63 -6.47
N GLY A 27 -14.30 23.58 -6.81
CA GLY A 27 -12.87 23.51 -6.49
C GLY A 27 -12.63 23.88 -5.03
N PHE A 28 -11.81 23.09 -4.34
CA PHE A 28 -11.29 23.44 -3.03
C PHE A 28 -9.83 23.89 -3.17
N ASP A 29 -9.58 25.17 -2.87
CA ASP A 29 -8.22 25.70 -2.84
C ASP A 29 -7.57 25.46 -1.47
N ALA A 30 -6.68 24.51 -1.43
CA ALA A 30 -5.95 24.16 -0.22
C ALA A 30 -4.80 25.13 0.11
N SER A 31 -4.43 26.05 -0.80
CA SER A 31 -3.30 26.97 -0.59
C SER A 31 -3.58 28.00 0.51
N ASN A 32 -4.85 28.30 0.75
CA ASN A 32 -5.32 29.27 1.76
C ASN A 32 -5.47 28.68 3.17
N ILE A 33 -5.19 27.37 3.36
CA ILE A 33 -5.24 26.76 4.69
C ILE A 33 -4.07 27.24 5.53
N GLN A 34 -4.37 27.91 6.62
CA GLN A 34 -3.35 28.28 7.61
C GLN A 34 -2.99 27.04 8.43
N MET A 35 -1.72 26.66 8.36
CA MET A 35 -1.19 25.56 9.14
C MET A 35 -1.06 25.96 10.61
N PRO A 36 -1.33 25.05 11.58
CA PRO A 36 -1.14 25.33 12.99
C PRO A 36 0.29 25.76 13.32
N VAL A 37 0.46 26.72 14.22
CA VAL A 37 1.78 27.25 14.56
C VAL A 37 2.56 26.30 15.47
N HIS A 38 1.89 25.64 16.40
CA HIS A 38 2.50 24.79 17.43
C HIS A 38 2.42 23.30 17.15
N THR A 39 1.72 22.90 16.07
CA THR A 39 1.55 21.50 15.69
C THR A 39 1.95 21.32 14.24
N GLN A 40 2.61 20.22 13.93
CA GLN A 40 3.00 19.88 12.56
C GLN A 40 2.09 18.77 12.01
N PRO A 41 1.03 19.09 11.28
CA PRO A 41 0.18 18.09 10.66
C PRO A 41 0.99 17.30 9.61
N MET A 42 1.05 15.98 9.80
CA MET A 42 1.69 15.07 8.87
C MET A 42 0.68 14.05 8.37
N LEU A 43 0.89 13.55 7.16
CA LEU A 43 -0.01 12.58 6.54
C LEU A 43 0.28 11.16 7.04
N ILE A 44 -0.76 10.34 7.07
CA ILE A 44 -0.64 8.89 7.10
C ILE A 44 -0.77 8.40 5.66
N LEU A 45 0.24 7.72 5.15
CA LEU A 45 0.29 7.29 3.77
C LEU A 45 0.72 5.82 3.66
N ALA A 46 0.03 5.10 2.80
CA ALA A 46 0.26 3.68 2.58
C ALA A 46 0.48 3.34 1.09
N ASP A 47 -0.10 4.16 0.20
CA ASP A 47 -0.17 3.91 -1.23
C ASP A 47 0.80 4.83 -1.99
N PRO A 48 1.87 4.28 -2.60
CA PRO A 48 2.84 5.07 -3.36
C PRO A 48 2.21 5.82 -4.55
N GLU A 49 1.17 5.26 -5.19
CA GLU A 49 0.53 5.87 -6.36
C GLU A 49 -0.18 7.19 -6.01
N LYS A 50 -0.65 7.32 -4.77
CA LYS A 50 -1.30 8.54 -4.28
C LYS A 50 -0.32 9.59 -3.75
N ALA A 51 0.93 9.23 -3.55
CA ALA A 51 1.92 10.06 -2.86
C ALA A 51 2.07 11.44 -3.51
N PHE A 52 2.27 11.48 -4.83
CA PHE A 52 2.45 12.73 -5.56
C PHE A 52 1.25 13.66 -5.44
N LYS A 53 0.03 13.14 -5.64
CA LYS A 53 -1.19 13.94 -5.49
C LYS A 53 -1.36 14.49 -4.07
N LEU A 54 -1.09 13.66 -3.06
CA LEU A 54 -1.27 14.03 -1.66
C LEU A 54 -0.18 15.00 -1.16
N SER A 55 0.98 15.04 -1.79
CA SER A 55 2.06 15.96 -1.41
C SER A 55 1.70 17.44 -1.59
N PHE A 56 0.73 17.75 -2.45
CA PHE A 56 0.23 19.11 -2.68
C PHE A 56 -0.74 19.62 -1.61
N TYR A 57 -1.29 18.74 -0.77
CA TYR A 57 -2.10 19.21 0.37
C TYR A 57 -1.21 19.85 1.43
N PRO A 58 -1.72 20.81 2.23
CA PRO A 58 -0.98 21.38 3.33
C PRO A 58 -0.55 20.29 4.32
N ASN A 59 0.76 20.08 4.44
CA ASN A 59 1.35 19.08 5.31
C ASN A 59 2.82 19.41 5.64
N LYS A 60 3.34 18.79 6.69
CA LYS A 60 4.76 18.84 7.09
C LYS A 60 5.50 17.54 6.78
N GLY A 61 4.92 16.67 5.95
CA GLY A 61 5.51 15.41 5.53
C GLY A 61 4.61 14.21 5.83
N VAL A 62 5.19 13.03 5.86
CA VAL A 62 4.53 11.76 6.16
C VAL A 62 4.94 11.31 7.56
N GLY A 63 4.02 11.40 8.52
CA GLY A 63 4.26 11.00 9.90
C GLY A 63 4.11 9.49 10.14
N LEU A 64 3.42 8.79 9.24
CA LEU A 64 3.28 7.34 9.30
C LEU A 64 3.14 6.77 7.89
N MET A 65 4.22 6.25 7.35
CA MET A 65 4.19 5.40 6.17
C MET A 65 4.04 3.93 6.59
N ARG A 66 2.97 3.29 6.16
CA ARG A 66 2.63 1.92 6.54
C ARG A 66 3.18 0.94 5.51
N LEU A 67 4.28 0.29 5.86
CA LEU A 67 5.02 -0.62 4.99
C LEU A 67 4.20 -1.84 4.54
N GLU A 68 3.26 -2.26 5.40
CA GLU A 68 2.39 -3.41 5.16
C GLU A 68 1.63 -3.31 3.83
N PHE A 69 1.19 -2.12 3.46
CA PHE A 69 0.46 -1.93 2.21
C PHE A 69 1.37 -2.08 0.99
N ILE A 70 2.62 -1.62 1.07
CA ILE A 70 3.60 -1.85 -0.01
C ILE A 70 3.88 -3.34 -0.15
N ILE A 71 4.03 -4.05 0.97
CA ILE A 71 4.23 -5.50 0.95
C ILE A 71 3.02 -6.19 0.31
N ASN A 72 1.81 -5.85 0.74
CA ASN A 72 0.58 -6.47 0.26
C ASN A 72 0.30 -6.19 -1.23
N ASP A 73 0.49 -4.96 -1.66
CA ASP A 73 0.03 -4.51 -2.97
C ASP A 73 1.12 -4.60 -4.05
N THR A 74 2.40 -4.49 -3.65
CA THR A 74 3.53 -4.45 -4.58
C THR A 74 4.38 -5.71 -4.54
N VAL A 75 4.77 -6.18 -3.34
CA VAL A 75 5.57 -7.41 -3.20
C VAL A 75 4.69 -8.65 -3.36
N LYS A 76 3.56 -8.72 -2.65
CA LYS A 76 2.54 -9.77 -2.68
C LYS A 76 2.98 -11.15 -2.19
N VAL A 77 4.25 -11.39 -1.99
CA VAL A 77 4.83 -12.67 -1.62
C VAL A 77 5.31 -12.63 -0.17
N HIS A 78 5.05 -13.70 0.57
CA HIS A 78 5.57 -13.86 1.93
C HIS A 78 7.10 -13.91 1.94
N PRO A 79 7.79 -13.17 2.83
CA PRO A 79 9.27 -13.16 2.85
C PRO A 79 9.90 -14.54 2.97
N MET A 80 9.38 -15.40 3.84
CA MET A 80 9.91 -16.78 3.99
C MET A 80 9.64 -17.64 2.76
N ALA A 81 8.56 -17.37 2.00
CA ALA A 81 8.27 -18.08 0.76
C ALA A 81 9.29 -17.74 -0.35
N LEU A 82 9.88 -16.56 -0.31
CA LEU A 82 10.99 -16.19 -1.19
C LEU A 82 12.28 -16.89 -0.81
N LEU A 83 12.58 -16.99 0.50
CA LEU A 83 13.81 -17.63 1.02
C LEU A 83 13.76 -19.15 0.93
N ARG A 84 12.60 -19.77 1.11
CA ARG A 84 12.41 -21.23 1.23
C ARG A 84 11.30 -21.71 0.29
N THR A 85 11.39 -21.32 -0.98
CA THR A 85 10.38 -21.64 -2.01
C THR A 85 10.17 -23.14 -2.16
N GLU A 86 11.20 -23.96 -1.91
CA GLU A 86 11.13 -25.43 -1.95
C GLU A 86 10.22 -26.03 -0.88
N GLN A 87 9.95 -25.31 0.21
CA GLN A 87 9.09 -25.76 1.31
C GLN A 87 7.60 -25.46 1.06
N ILE A 88 7.27 -24.73 0.00
CA ILE A 88 5.89 -24.44 -0.35
C ILE A 88 5.22 -25.71 -0.85
N THR A 89 4.06 -26.03 -0.26
CA THR A 89 3.34 -27.27 -0.57
C THR A 89 2.62 -27.23 -1.90
N ASP A 90 2.06 -26.08 -2.30
CA ASP A 90 1.32 -25.90 -3.55
C ASP A 90 2.26 -25.58 -4.74
N PRO A 91 2.34 -26.47 -5.75
CA PRO A 91 3.16 -26.26 -6.94
C PRO A 91 2.77 -24.99 -7.72
N LEU A 92 1.48 -24.65 -7.79
CA LEU A 92 1.02 -23.45 -8.52
C LEU A 92 1.53 -22.16 -7.86
N VAL A 93 1.55 -22.14 -6.53
CA VAL A 93 2.11 -21.02 -5.76
C VAL A 93 3.62 -20.90 -6.01
N ARG A 94 4.36 -22.02 -6.05
CA ARG A 94 5.79 -22.00 -6.40
C ARG A 94 6.03 -21.44 -7.79
N ASP A 95 5.26 -21.89 -8.77
CA ASP A 95 5.40 -21.44 -10.16
C ASP A 95 5.09 -19.94 -10.30
N GLU A 96 4.09 -19.45 -9.57
CA GLU A 96 3.77 -18.02 -9.56
C GLU A 96 4.91 -17.20 -8.95
N ILE A 97 5.49 -17.63 -7.83
CA ILE A 97 6.66 -16.95 -7.23
C ILE A 97 7.84 -16.96 -8.21
N MET A 98 8.10 -18.08 -8.87
CA MET A 98 9.17 -18.16 -9.87
C MET A 98 8.97 -17.17 -11.02
N LYS A 99 7.73 -17.03 -11.52
CA LYS A 99 7.39 -16.06 -12.57
C LYS A 99 7.59 -14.62 -12.10
N LEU A 100 7.17 -14.29 -10.88
CA LEU A 100 7.31 -12.94 -10.32
C LEU A 100 8.78 -12.54 -10.16
N THR A 101 9.64 -13.49 -9.84
CA THR A 101 11.04 -13.24 -9.49
C THR A 101 12.03 -13.49 -10.63
N GLN A 102 11.60 -14.02 -11.78
CA GLN A 102 12.47 -14.50 -12.88
C GLN A 102 13.43 -13.45 -13.45
N HIS A 103 13.09 -12.16 -13.34
CA HIS A 103 13.91 -11.06 -13.88
C HIS A 103 14.82 -10.42 -12.84
N TYR A 104 14.87 -10.97 -11.62
CA TYR A 104 15.71 -10.47 -10.53
C TYR A 104 16.90 -11.40 -10.31
N PRO A 105 18.05 -10.88 -9.85
CA PRO A 105 19.23 -11.68 -9.55
C PRO A 105 18.98 -12.77 -8.50
N SER A 106 18.12 -12.46 -7.52
CA SER A 106 17.64 -13.40 -6.51
C SER A 106 16.23 -13.05 -6.07
N LYS A 107 15.57 -13.95 -5.36
CA LYS A 107 14.24 -13.71 -4.80
C LYS A 107 14.27 -12.68 -3.66
N GLU A 108 15.36 -12.65 -2.91
CA GLU A 108 15.62 -11.63 -1.89
C GLU A 108 15.75 -10.25 -2.53
N GLN A 109 16.47 -10.17 -3.66
CA GLN A 109 16.63 -8.90 -4.37
C GLN A 109 15.30 -8.39 -4.92
N PHE A 110 14.42 -9.28 -5.39
CA PHE A 110 13.06 -8.91 -5.76
C PHE A 110 12.32 -8.21 -4.60
N PHE A 111 12.38 -8.78 -3.39
CA PHE A 111 11.74 -8.20 -2.20
C PHE A 111 12.32 -6.82 -1.89
N ILE A 112 13.64 -6.71 -1.84
CA ILE A 112 14.36 -5.48 -1.53
C ILE A 112 14.02 -4.39 -2.55
N ASP A 113 14.08 -4.71 -3.83
CA ASP A 113 13.85 -3.73 -4.90
C ASP A 113 12.40 -3.25 -4.92
N LYS A 114 11.43 -4.16 -4.79
CA LYS A 114 10.01 -3.79 -4.75
C LYS A 114 9.67 -2.90 -3.56
N LEU A 115 10.20 -3.26 -2.39
CA LEU A 115 9.98 -2.49 -1.17
C LEU A 115 10.66 -1.11 -1.27
N SER A 116 11.91 -1.08 -1.71
CA SER A 116 12.68 0.16 -1.88
C SER A 116 12.04 1.10 -2.88
N GLN A 117 11.53 0.59 -4.00
CA GLN A 117 10.81 1.40 -5.00
C GLN A 117 9.56 2.05 -4.40
N GLY A 118 8.76 1.31 -3.64
CA GLY A 118 7.57 1.86 -2.99
C GLY A 118 7.90 2.97 -1.98
N VAL A 119 8.91 2.72 -1.13
CA VAL A 119 9.40 3.71 -0.16
C VAL A 119 9.97 4.93 -0.87
N ALA A 120 10.81 4.72 -1.88
CA ALA A 120 11.46 5.81 -2.62
C ALA A 120 10.44 6.69 -3.37
N THR A 121 9.38 6.10 -3.92
CA THR A 121 8.31 6.85 -4.60
C THR A 121 7.62 7.82 -3.64
N ILE A 122 7.29 7.36 -2.43
CA ILE A 122 6.69 8.23 -1.40
C ILE A 122 7.71 9.30 -0.95
N ALA A 123 8.93 8.90 -0.66
CA ALA A 123 9.96 9.83 -0.20
C ALA A 123 10.26 10.92 -1.24
N ALA A 124 10.35 10.56 -2.51
CA ALA A 124 10.57 11.52 -3.60
C ALA A 124 9.41 12.52 -3.74
N ALA A 125 8.16 12.06 -3.59
CA ALA A 125 6.99 12.93 -3.69
C ALA A 125 6.92 13.98 -2.57
N PHE A 126 7.48 13.67 -1.41
CA PHE A 126 7.46 14.58 -0.23
C PHE A 126 8.76 15.33 -0.01
N TYR A 127 9.84 15.06 -0.77
CA TYR A 127 11.09 15.78 -0.62
C TYR A 127 10.90 17.30 -0.69
N PRO A 128 11.51 18.13 0.21
CA PRO A 128 12.47 17.76 1.26
C PRO A 128 11.83 17.52 2.66
N LYS A 129 10.54 17.23 2.74
CA LYS A 129 9.84 16.99 3.99
C LYS A 129 10.15 15.59 4.52
N ASP A 130 10.01 15.40 5.84
CA ASP A 130 10.26 14.13 6.48
C ASP A 130 9.24 13.06 6.09
N VAL A 131 9.72 11.82 5.94
CA VAL A 131 8.90 10.63 5.73
C VAL A 131 9.30 9.58 6.76
N ILE A 132 8.43 9.33 7.72
CA ILE A 132 8.65 8.35 8.79
C ILE A 132 8.06 7.01 8.36
N VAL A 133 8.95 6.03 8.15
CA VAL A 133 8.58 4.68 7.74
C VAL A 133 8.44 3.79 8.97
N ARG A 134 7.24 3.27 9.20
CA ARG A 134 7.02 2.24 10.22
C ARG A 134 7.36 0.87 9.63
N MET A 135 8.21 0.12 10.33
CA MET A 135 8.48 -1.28 9.99
C MET A 135 7.18 -2.10 10.01
N SER A 136 7.18 -3.22 9.28
CA SER A 136 5.99 -4.06 9.15
C SER A 136 5.39 -4.45 10.50
N ASP A 137 4.08 -4.30 10.61
CA ASP A 137 3.27 -4.62 11.79
C ASP A 137 2.12 -5.59 11.41
N PHE A 138 2.35 -6.44 10.41
CA PHE A 138 1.41 -7.48 10.04
C PHE A 138 1.21 -8.49 11.16
N LYS A 139 -0.04 -8.93 11.29
CA LYS A 139 -0.43 -10.08 12.10
C LYS A 139 -0.16 -11.37 11.31
N SER A 140 -0.10 -12.50 12.02
CA SER A 140 0.13 -13.81 11.39
C SER A 140 -0.90 -14.16 10.32
N ASN A 141 -2.18 -13.84 10.55
CA ASN A 141 -3.23 -14.07 9.58
C ASN A 141 -3.11 -13.15 8.33
N GLU A 142 -2.56 -11.95 8.47
CA GLU A 142 -2.31 -11.03 7.35
C GLU A 142 -1.12 -11.54 6.51
N TYR A 143 -0.04 -11.96 7.16
CA TYR A 143 1.08 -12.60 6.47
C TYR A 143 0.70 -13.93 5.80
N ALA A 144 -0.18 -14.73 6.43
CA ALA A 144 -0.68 -15.97 5.86
C ALA A 144 -1.46 -15.77 4.53
N ASN A 145 -2.01 -14.57 4.32
CA ASN A 145 -2.73 -14.23 3.10
C ASN A 145 -1.80 -13.83 1.93
N LEU A 146 -0.53 -13.54 2.20
CA LEU A 146 0.45 -13.33 1.14
C LEU A 146 0.74 -14.65 0.41
N LEU A 147 1.17 -14.54 -0.85
CA LEU A 147 1.50 -15.70 -1.66
C LEU A 147 2.57 -16.56 -0.96
N GLY A 148 2.25 -17.83 -0.73
CA GLY A 148 3.08 -18.78 0.00
C GLY A 148 3.05 -18.61 1.52
N GLY A 149 2.27 -17.66 2.08
CA GLY A 149 2.28 -17.38 3.53
C GLY A 149 1.71 -18.48 4.40
N LYS A 150 0.73 -19.24 3.91
CA LYS A 150 0.07 -20.33 4.66
C LYS A 150 1.02 -21.42 5.14
N ASP A 151 2.11 -21.66 4.41
CA ASP A 151 3.08 -22.70 4.75
C ASP A 151 4.05 -22.25 5.87
N PHE A 152 4.13 -20.94 6.16
CA PHE A 152 5.11 -20.38 7.09
C PHE A 152 4.48 -19.73 8.32
N GLU A 153 3.18 -19.49 8.32
CA GLU A 153 2.52 -18.80 9.41
C GLU A 153 1.80 -19.75 10.36
N PRO A 154 2.01 -19.57 11.68
CA PRO A 154 1.26 -20.34 12.66
C PRO A 154 -0.22 -19.91 12.66
N LYS A 155 -1.10 -20.85 12.92
CA LYS A 155 -2.50 -20.54 13.18
C LYS A 155 -2.65 -20.01 14.60
N GLU A 156 -2.91 -18.74 14.75
CA GLU A 156 -3.13 -18.08 16.04
C GLU A 156 -4.62 -17.94 16.35
N GLU A 157 -5.02 -18.23 17.59
CA GLU A 157 -6.41 -18.03 18.05
C GLU A 157 -6.75 -16.55 18.16
N ASN A 158 -5.80 -15.72 18.62
CA ASN A 158 -5.97 -14.28 18.72
C ASN A 158 -4.77 -13.51 18.14
N PRO A 159 -4.76 -13.26 16.82
CA PRO A 159 -3.66 -12.56 16.16
C PRO A 159 -3.53 -11.08 16.56
N MET A 160 -4.49 -10.53 17.32
CA MET A 160 -4.41 -9.12 17.80
C MET A 160 -3.31 -8.92 18.86
N ILE A 161 -2.97 -9.95 19.60
CA ILE A 161 -1.95 -9.91 20.67
C ILE A 161 -0.66 -10.63 20.25
N GLY A 162 -0.75 -11.46 19.21
CA GLY A 162 0.23 -12.47 18.87
C GLY A 162 1.55 -11.98 18.30
N PHE A 163 2.20 -12.87 17.61
CA PHE A 163 3.53 -12.75 17.06
C PHE A 163 3.57 -11.70 15.94
N ARG A 164 4.04 -10.49 16.25
CA ARG A 164 4.04 -9.35 15.32
C ARG A 164 5.11 -8.32 15.68
N GLY A 165 5.39 -7.41 14.73
CA GLY A 165 6.34 -6.32 14.91
C GLY A 165 7.78 -6.82 15.07
N ALA A 166 8.56 -6.18 15.93
CA ALA A 166 9.97 -6.46 16.13
C ALA A 166 10.29 -7.83 16.76
N SER A 167 9.27 -8.55 17.23
CA SER A 167 9.42 -9.91 17.76
C SER A 167 9.41 -10.99 16.67
N ARG A 168 9.17 -10.60 15.44
CA ARG A 168 8.95 -11.50 14.31
C ARG A 168 10.12 -11.57 13.34
#